data_bce2cbc145a9b71c90632a6cfe15fa3e
#
_entry.id   bce2cbc145a9b71c90632a6cfe15fa3e
#
_cell.length_a   1.000
_cell.length_b   1.000
_cell.length_c   1.000
_cell.angle_alpha   90.00
_cell.angle_beta   90.00
_cell.angle_gamma   90.00
#
_symmetry.space_group_name_H-M   'P 1'
#
loop_
_entity.id
_entity.type
_entity.pdbx_description
1 polymer ?
#
loop_
_entity_poly.entity_id
_entity_poly.type
_entity_poly.pdbx_seq_one_letter_code
_entity_poly.pdbx_strand_id
1 'polypeptide(L)'
;MTRSAVPIDKSGEFSMAFRQVCAYAFPKAALAEFYSVEKKTPLESVEDIEILRFLEMGWEVRMVEMSDRSHSVDTREDLARVERIIRERGL
;
A
#
# COMPACT_ATOMS: atom_id res chain seq x y z
N MET A 1 1.05 6.30 6.02
CA MET A 1 0.73 6.04 4.59
C MET A 1 -0.02 7.20 4.03
N THR A 2 0.35 7.63 2.85
CA THR A 2 -0.29 8.74 2.16
C THR A 2 -0.32 8.47 0.66
N ARG A 3 -1.17 9.21 -0.07
CA ARG A 3 -1.17 9.20 -1.53
C ARG A 3 -0.08 10.11 -2.10
N SER A 4 0.39 11.06 -1.29
CA SER A 4 1.49 11.95 -1.66
C SER A 4 2.84 11.32 -1.33
N ALA A 5 3.87 11.75 -2.05
CA ALA A 5 5.23 11.31 -1.78
C ALA A 5 5.74 11.90 -0.45
N VAL A 6 6.15 11.03 0.47
CA VAL A 6 6.65 11.40 1.81
C VAL A 6 7.81 10.47 2.17
N PRO A 7 8.94 10.98 2.66
CA PRO A 7 9.30 12.39 2.81
C PRO A 7 9.64 13.07 1.49
N ILE A 8 9.54 14.40 1.47
CA ILE A 8 10.01 15.21 0.36
C ILE A 8 11.39 15.76 0.75
N ASP A 9 12.38 15.54 -0.10
CA ASP A 9 13.70 16.11 0.07
C ASP A 9 13.66 17.61 -0.30
N LYS A 10 14.46 18.43 0.38
CA LYS A 10 14.60 19.87 0.08
C LYS A 10 15.06 20.15 -1.35
N SER A 11 15.82 19.23 -1.93
CA SER A 11 16.27 19.31 -3.33
C SER A 11 15.19 18.95 -4.35
N GLY A 12 14.05 18.43 -3.90
CA GLY A 12 13.01 17.89 -4.77
C GLY A 12 13.29 16.50 -5.32
N GLU A 13 14.40 15.89 -4.91
CA GLU A 13 14.77 14.54 -5.26
C GLU A 13 14.39 13.57 -4.13
N PHE A 14 14.16 12.29 -4.49
CA PHE A 14 13.90 11.25 -3.49
C PHE A 14 15.19 10.54 -3.11
N SER A 15 15.71 10.82 -1.91
CA SER A 15 16.85 10.10 -1.35
C SER A 15 16.43 8.76 -0.72
N MET A 16 15.21 8.69 -0.20
CA MET A 16 14.65 7.48 0.40
C MET A 16 13.13 7.51 0.25
N ALA A 17 12.58 6.51 -0.39
CA ALA A 17 11.13 6.32 -0.50
C ALA A 17 10.80 4.84 -0.58
N PHE A 18 9.66 4.47 0.01
CA PHE A 18 9.12 3.11 -0.07
C PHE A 18 7.78 3.14 -0.78
N ARG A 19 7.60 2.22 -1.71
CA ARG A 19 6.30 2.00 -2.35
C ARG A 19 5.53 0.96 -1.56
N GLN A 20 4.28 1.26 -1.27
CA GLN A 20 3.39 0.31 -0.62
C GLN A 20 3.05 -0.83 -1.59
N VAL A 21 3.18 -2.06 -1.09
CA VAL A 21 2.66 -3.27 -1.74
C VAL A 21 1.36 -3.61 -1.03
N CYS A 22 0.25 -3.66 -1.76
CA CYS A 22 -1.08 -3.87 -1.19
C CYS A 22 -1.34 -5.34 -0.87
N ALA A 23 -0.59 -5.89 0.08
CA ALA A 23 -0.78 -7.23 0.62
C ALA A 23 -0.75 -7.14 2.14
N TYR A 24 -1.83 -7.58 2.79
CA TYR A 24 -2.04 -7.40 4.22
C TYR A 24 -2.38 -8.71 4.91
N ALA A 25 -1.89 -8.87 6.13
CA ALA A 25 -2.32 -9.93 7.04
C ALA A 25 -2.95 -9.30 8.27
N PHE A 26 -4.16 -9.73 8.62
CA PHE A 26 -4.91 -9.19 9.74
C PHE A 26 -5.21 -10.27 10.78
N PRO A 27 -4.96 -9.99 12.08
CA PRO A 27 -5.55 -10.81 13.14
C PRO A 27 -7.08 -10.73 13.08
N LYS A 28 -7.75 -11.83 13.42
CA LYS A 28 -9.22 -11.87 13.44
C LYS A 28 -9.83 -10.77 14.31
N ALA A 29 -9.20 -10.48 15.46
CA ALA A 29 -9.67 -9.45 16.37
C ALA A 29 -9.60 -8.05 15.73
N ALA A 30 -8.55 -7.76 14.96
CA ALA A 30 -8.43 -6.48 14.24
C ALA A 30 -9.53 -6.31 13.20
N LEU A 31 -9.83 -7.36 12.44
CA LEU A 31 -10.91 -7.33 11.46
C LEU A 31 -12.28 -7.13 12.14
N ALA A 32 -12.51 -7.77 13.27
CA ALA A 32 -13.76 -7.61 14.02
C ALA A 32 -13.95 -6.15 14.47
N GLU A 33 -12.91 -5.50 14.97
CA GLU A 33 -12.96 -4.08 15.33
C GLU A 33 -13.17 -3.18 14.13
N PHE A 34 -12.50 -3.45 13.01
CA PHE A 34 -12.68 -2.72 11.78
C PHE A 34 -14.14 -2.71 11.32
N TYR A 35 -14.78 -3.87 11.34
CA TYR A 35 -16.19 -4.00 10.96
C TYR A 35 -17.15 -3.39 11.98
N SER A 36 -16.76 -3.24 13.24
CA SER A 36 -17.59 -2.60 14.26
C SER A 36 -17.70 -1.08 14.07
N VAL A 37 -16.79 -0.48 13.31
CA VAL A 37 -16.80 0.95 12.97
C VAL A 37 -17.57 1.15 11.67
N GLU A 38 -18.75 1.76 11.74
CA GLU A 38 -19.65 1.91 10.60
C GLU A 38 -19.22 2.99 9.61
N LYS A 39 -18.36 3.91 10.04
CA LYS A 39 -17.91 5.04 9.23
C LYS A 39 -16.40 5.06 9.09
N LYS A 40 -15.92 5.60 7.98
CA LYS A 40 -14.49 5.85 7.81
C LYS A 40 -13.97 6.78 8.90
N THR A 41 -12.77 6.47 9.40
CA THR A 41 -12.06 7.35 10.33
C THR A 41 -11.58 8.62 9.62
N PRO A 42 -11.24 9.70 10.35
CA PRO A 42 -10.89 10.99 9.71
C PRO A 42 -9.77 10.90 8.68
N LEU A 43 -8.64 10.26 9.00
CA LEU A 43 -7.53 10.13 8.05
C LEU A 43 -7.86 9.18 6.89
N GLU A 44 -8.56 8.08 7.18
CA GLU A 44 -9.06 7.17 6.14
C GLU A 44 -9.96 7.91 5.16
N SER A 45 -10.81 8.78 5.66
CA SER A 45 -11.74 9.56 4.83
C SER A 45 -11.02 10.55 3.90
N VAL A 46 -9.92 11.14 4.38
CA VAL A 46 -9.12 12.11 3.61
C VAL A 46 -8.24 11.40 2.57
N GLU A 47 -7.54 10.35 2.97
CA GLU A 47 -6.58 9.65 2.10
C GLU A 47 -7.22 8.53 1.28
N ASP A 48 -8.40 8.07 1.68
CA ASP A 48 -9.10 6.92 1.13
C ASP A 48 -8.23 5.66 1.12
N ILE A 49 -7.56 5.43 2.24
CA ILE A 49 -6.68 4.27 2.49
C ILE A 49 -7.18 3.56 3.75
N GLU A 50 -7.74 2.38 3.59
CA GLU A 50 -8.43 1.63 4.66
C GLU A 50 -7.51 1.24 5.82
N ILE A 51 -6.24 1.00 5.55
CA ILE A 51 -5.28 0.63 6.61
C ILE A 51 -5.11 1.74 7.66
N LEU A 52 -5.40 2.98 7.31
CA LEU A 52 -5.35 4.10 8.24
C LEU A 52 -6.37 3.96 9.36
N ARG A 53 -7.52 3.31 9.12
CA ARG A 53 -8.51 3.03 10.16
C ARG A 53 -7.91 2.19 11.29
N PHE A 54 -7.12 1.18 10.96
CA PHE A 54 -6.44 0.35 11.97
C PHE A 54 -5.49 1.18 12.83
N LEU A 55 -4.73 2.09 12.23
CA LEU A 55 -3.82 2.98 12.94
C LEU A 55 -4.60 3.93 13.86
N GLU A 56 -5.71 4.52 13.37
CA GLU A 56 -6.54 5.42 14.16
C GLU A 56 -7.31 4.71 15.27
N MET A 57 -7.55 3.41 15.14
CA MET A 57 -8.15 2.56 16.17
C MET A 57 -7.12 2.08 17.21
N GLY A 58 -5.85 2.42 17.06
CA GLY A 58 -4.78 2.09 18.00
C GLY A 58 -4.07 0.77 17.72
N TRP A 59 -4.30 0.13 16.57
CA TRP A 59 -3.58 -1.06 16.16
C TRP A 59 -2.20 -0.72 15.62
N GLU A 60 -1.21 -1.55 15.94
CA GLU A 60 0.11 -1.47 15.33
C GLU A 60 0.05 -2.02 13.90
N VAL A 61 0.57 -1.27 12.95
CA VAL A 61 0.74 -1.73 11.57
C VAL A 61 2.23 -1.91 11.31
N ARG A 62 2.65 -3.17 11.20
CA ARG A 62 4.06 -3.51 10.93
C ARG A 62 4.27 -3.57 9.43
N MET A 63 5.25 -2.81 8.96
CA MET A 63 5.68 -2.83 7.57
C MET A 63 6.83 -3.81 7.40
N VAL A 64 6.75 -4.63 6.35
CA VAL A 64 7.80 -5.58 6.01
C VAL A 64 8.40 -5.16 4.68
N GLU A 65 9.71 -4.95 4.65
CA GLU A 65 10.40 -4.60 3.42
C GLU A 65 10.45 -5.82 2.49
N MET A 66 10.03 -5.59 1.26
CA MET A 66 9.98 -6.60 0.21
C MET A 66 10.85 -6.18 -0.96
N SER A 67 11.11 -7.09 -1.90
CA SER A 67 11.84 -6.75 -3.11
C SER A 67 10.99 -5.80 -3.99
N ASP A 68 11.65 -4.95 -4.77
CA ASP A 68 11.02 -4.02 -5.69
C ASP A 68 10.69 -4.62 -7.07
N ARG A 69 10.77 -5.95 -7.19
CA ARG A 69 10.57 -6.67 -8.46
C ARG A 69 9.11 -6.84 -8.87
N SER A 70 8.18 -6.42 -8.03
CA SER A 70 6.77 -6.51 -8.36
C SER A 70 6.37 -5.45 -9.39
N HIS A 71 5.46 -5.82 -10.28
CA HIS A 71 4.90 -4.95 -11.30
C HIS A 71 3.39 -4.91 -11.18
N SER A 72 2.81 -3.71 -11.20
CA SER A 72 1.36 -3.53 -11.20
C SER A 72 0.80 -3.61 -12.61
N VAL A 73 -0.45 -4.04 -12.73
CA VAL A 73 -1.19 -4.07 -13.99
C VAL A 73 -2.46 -3.23 -13.81
N ASP A 74 -2.44 -2.01 -14.29
CA ASP A 74 -3.57 -1.08 -14.22
C ASP A 74 -4.07 -0.68 -15.62
N THR A 75 -3.22 -0.81 -16.64
CA THR A 75 -3.51 -0.44 -18.02
C THR A 75 -3.22 -1.61 -18.97
N ARG A 76 -3.66 -1.51 -20.23
CA ARG A 76 -3.34 -2.51 -21.25
C ARG A 76 -1.85 -2.54 -21.60
N GLU A 77 -1.19 -1.40 -21.54
CA GLU A 77 0.26 -1.31 -21.73
C GLU A 77 1.00 -2.03 -20.60
N ASP A 78 0.53 -1.90 -19.36
CA ASP A 78 1.06 -2.63 -18.22
C ASP A 78 0.91 -4.14 -18.41
N LEU A 79 -0.25 -4.59 -18.87
CA LEU A 79 -0.50 -6.00 -19.16
C LEU A 79 0.50 -6.56 -20.16
N ALA A 80 0.70 -5.88 -21.28
CA ALA A 80 1.66 -6.30 -22.30
C ALA A 80 3.09 -6.36 -21.76
N ARG A 81 3.48 -5.37 -20.94
CA ARG A 81 4.78 -5.31 -20.30
C ARG A 81 4.98 -6.48 -19.34
N VAL A 82 3.99 -6.77 -18.51
CA VAL A 82 4.06 -7.87 -17.52
C VAL A 82 4.07 -9.23 -18.22
N GLU A 83 3.28 -9.43 -19.27
CA GLU A 83 3.32 -10.65 -20.07
C GLU A 83 4.72 -10.91 -20.63
N ARG A 84 5.37 -9.88 -21.13
CA ARG A 84 6.75 -9.97 -21.63
C ARG A 84 7.72 -10.38 -20.53
N ILE A 85 7.61 -9.75 -19.35
CA ILE A 85 8.45 -10.07 -18.19
C ILE A 85 8.25 -11.52 -17.76
N ILE A 86 7.01 -12.00 -17.72
CA ILE A 86 6.68 -13.38 -17.38
C ILE A 86 7.34 -14.36 -18.35
N ARG A 87 7.25 -14.09 -19.64
CA ARG A 87 7.89 -14.90 -20.68
C ARG A 87 9.41 -14.93 -20.57
N GLU A 88 10.03 -13.77 -20.33
CA GLU A 88 11.48 -13.64 -20.18
C GLU A 88 12.00 -14.36 -18.93
N ARG A 89 11.22 -14.36 -17.84
CA ARG A 89 11.59 -15.02 -16.59
C ARG A 89 11.22 -16.51 -16.55
N GLY A 90 10.51 -17.01 -17.54
CA GLY A 90 10.07 -18.41 -17.59
C GLY A 90 9.00 -18.78 -16.57
N LEU A 91 8.22 -17.79 -16.15
CA LEU A 91 7.12 -18.00 -15.19
C LEU A 91 5.83 -18.45 -15.87
#